data_5e9c8d4e9ba0e14529860d4caba976c5
#
_entry.id   5e9c8d4e9ba0e14529860d4caba976c5
#
_cell.length_a   1.000
_cell.length_b   1.000
_cell.length_c   1.000
_cell.angle_alpha   90.00
_cell.angle_beta   90.00
_cell.angle_gamma   90.00
#
_symmetry.space_group_name_H-M   'P 1'
#
loop_
_entity.id
_entity.type
_entity.pdbx_description
1 polymer ?
#
loop_
_entity_poly.entity_id
_entity_poly.type
_entity_poly.pdbx_seq_one_letter_code
_entity_poly.pdbx_strand_id
1 'polypeptide(L)'
;IMIRSSIYITLLTLGNGLLGFAIQMLLAKNFGVGVEIDTYLFSLSIPIFVAAIISSIMNYTSVPVIAKIKNDPDRFEKYINSLILFVTLLAIFILVMIGYLAEAQQLLIDYSYVDNNIGEIIKIAWIVCALQIFQGALISIFNGMQRHKYAIILVSFQSIGVILILIFSYQFVSVILVLFGMMLGLFFSIVLGVYIINR
;
A
#
# COMPACT_ATOMS: atom_id res chain seq x y z
N ILE A 1 -7.24 16.18 26.96
CA ILE A 1 -7.06 16.19 25.48
C ILE A 1 -6.34 14.92 25.01
N MET A 2 -5.26 14.48 25.69
CA MET A 2 -4.48 13.27 25.29
C MET A 2 -5.30 11.97 25.27
N ILE A 3 -6.14 11.71 26.26
CA ILE A 3 -6.94 10.48 26.35
C ILE A 3 -7.91 10.34 25.17
N ARG A 4 -8.60 11.42 24.78
CA ARG A 4 -9.52 11.40 23.63
C ARG A 4 -8.79 11.07 22.32
N SER A 5 -7.60 11.63 22.12
CA SER A 5 -6.78 11.35 20.93
C SER A 5 -6.34 9.88 20.87
N SER A 6 -5.92 9.30 22.00
CA SER A 6 -5.54 7.89 22.08
C SER A 6 -6.70 6.96 21.77
N ILE A 7 -7.89 7.23 22.31
CA ILE A 7 -9.10 6.43 22.02
C ILE A 7 -9.42 6.46 20.52
N TYR A 8 -9.38 7.62 19.89
CA TYR A 8 -9.62 7.75 18.45
C TYR A 8 -8.62 6.92 17.62
N ILE A 9 -7.34 7.00 17.94
CA ILE A 9 -6.28 6.22 17.25
C ILE A 9 -6.54 4.72 17.43
N THR A 10 -6.87 4.28 18.63
CA THR A 10 -7.17 2.88 18.91
C THR A 10 -8.39 2.39 18.14
N LEU A 11 -9.48 3.17 18.10
CA LEU A 11 -10.68 2.81 17.34
C LEU A 11 -10.41 2.74 15.83
N LEU A 12 -9.65 3.67 15.27
CA LEU A 12 -9.27 3.63 13.86
C LEU A 12 -8.39 2.43 13.54
N THR A 13 -7.45 2.08 14.42
CA THR A 13 -6.58 0.90 14.25
C THR A 13 -7.38 -0.40 14.32
N LEU A 14 -8.32 -0.51 15.27
CA LEU A 14 -9.26 -1.63 15.33
C LEU A 14 -10.13 -1.71 14.07
N GLY A 15 -10.62 -0.57 13.58
CA GLY A 15 -11.36 -0.49 12.32
C GLY A 15 -10.55 -1.04 11.14
N ASN A 16 -9.28 -0.67 11.02
CA ASN A 16 -8.39 -1.22 10.00
C ASN A 16 -8.18 -2.73 10.14
N GLY A 17 -8.05 -3.23 11.36
CA GLY A 17 -7.98 -4.67 11.63
C GLY A 17 -9.24 -5.39 11.16
N LEU A 18 -10.43 -4.84 11.43
CA LEU A 18 -11.69 -5.38 10.96
C LEU A 18 -11.81 -5.36 9.43
N LEU A 19 -11.36 -4.29 8.77
CA LEU A 19 -11.31 -4.24 7.30
C LEU A 19 -10.39 -5.33 6.73
N GLY A 20 -9.21 -5.53 7.32
CA GLY A 20 -8.30 -6.60 6.93
C GLY A 20 -8.93 -7.99 7.10
N PHE A 21 -9.61 -8.24 8.22
CA PHE A 21 -10.35 -9.47 8.45
C PHE A 21 -11.48 -9.68 7.43
N ALA A 22 -12.25 -8.63 7.15
CA ALA A 22 -13.32 -8.67 6.15
C ALA A 22 -12.78 -9.02 4.75
N ILE A 23 -11.62 -8.48 4.36
CA ILE A 23 -10.95 -8.83 3.09
C ILE A 23 -10.64 -10.33 3.06
N GLN A 24 -10.04 -10.88 4.13
CA GLN A 24 -9.70 -12.31 4.18
C GLN A 24 -10.95 -13.20 4.07
N MET A 25 -12.04 -12.84 4.76
CA MET A 25 -13.31 -13.55 4.64
C MET A 25 -13.90 -13.49 3.23
N LEU A 26 -13.85 -12.32 2.59
CA LEU A 26 -14.35 -12.13 1.23
C LEU A 26 -13.49 -12.86 0.20
N LEU A 27 -12.18 -12.87 0.35
CA LEU A 27 -11.27 -13.65 -0.49
C LEU A 27 -11.54 -15.16 -0.35
N ALA A 28 -11.64 -15.64 0.89
CA ALA A 28 -11.98 -17.05 1.15
C ALA A 28 -13.35 -17.44 0.58
N LYS A 29 -14.34 -16.55 0.65
CA LYS A 29 -15.67 -16.79 0.08
C LYS A 29 -15.68 -16.83 -1.44
N ASN A 30 -14.91 -15.95 -2.10
CA ASN A 30 -14.93 -15.81 -3.56
C ASN A 30 -13.99 -16.79 -4.27
N PHE A 31 -12.80 -17.03 -3.74
CA PHE A 31 -11.78 -17.88 -4.36
C PHE A 31 -11.67 -19.27 -3.70
N GLY A 32 -12.11 -19.42 -2.43
CA GLY A 32 -11.97 -20.66 -1.69
C GLY A 32 -10.51 -21.08 -1.51
N VAL A 33 -10.25 -22.40 -1.67
CA VAL A 33 -8.91 -22.99 -1.68
C VAL A 33 -8.63 -23.43 -3.10
N GLY A 34 -7.64 -22.83 -3.76
CA GLY A 34 -7.32 -23.19 -5.15
C GLY A 34 -6.25 -22.32 -5.78
N VAL A 35 -5.96 -22.62 -7.04
CA VAL A 35 -4.90 -21.98 -7.83
C VAL A 35 -5.01 -20.44 -7.87
N GLU A 36 -6.22 -19.92 -7.90
CA GLU A 36 -6.44 -18.47 -7.98
C GLU A 36 -5.97 -17.72 -6.71
N ILE A 37 -6.30 -18.25 -5.52
CA ILE A 37 -5.85 -17.62 -4.27
C ILE A 37 -4.34 -17.78 -4.08
N ASP A 38 -3.78 -18.92 -4.48
CA ASP A 38 -2.34 -19.15 -4.43
C ASP A 38 -1.60 -18.21 -5.38
N THR A 39 -2.12 -18.00 -6.58
CA THR A 39 -1.62 -17.02 -7.56
C THR A 39 -1.65 -15.60 -6.98
N TYR A 40 -2.75 -15.21 -6.32
CA TYR A 40 -2.88 -13.91 -5.66
C TYR A 40 -1.83 -13.72 -4.56
N LEU A 41 -1.73 -14.67 -3.65
CA LEU A 41 -0.82 -14.60 -2.51
C LEU A 41 0.65 -14.57 -2.96
N PHE A 42 0.99 -15.43 -3.93
CA PHE A 42 2.35 -15.48 -4.47
C PHE A 42 2.70 -14.19 -5.20
N SER A 43 1.82 -13.70 -6.08
CA SER A 43 2.09 -12.49 -6.86
C SER A 43 2.35 -11.26 -6.00
N LEU A 44 1.69 -11.18 -4.84
CA LEU A 44 1.85 -10.07 -3.89
C LEU A 44 2.99 -10.26 -2.89
N SER A 45 3.44 -11.50 -2.65
CA SER A 45 4.38 -11.81 -1.55
C SER A 45 5.65 -10.96 -1.59
N ILE A 46 6.38 -10.97 -2.71
CA ILE A 46 7.62 -10.22 -2.87
C ILE A 46 7.37 -8.71 -3.00
N PRO A 47 6.45 -8.23 -3.85
CA PRO A 47 6.15 -6.81 -3.95
C PRO A 47 5.75 -6.16 -2.62
N ILE A 48 4.85 -6.80 -1.85
CA ILE A 48 4.44 -6.27 -0.54
C ILE A 48 5.60 -6.28 0.45
N PHE A 49 6.42 -7.32 0.45
CA PHE A 49 7.59 -7.40 1.33
C PHE A 49 8.59 -6.28 1.05
N VAL A 50 8.88 -6.01 -0.23
CA VAL A 50 9.74 -4.89 -0.65
C VAL A 50 9.14 -3.55 -0.23
N ALA A 51 7.85 -3.33 -0.49
CA ALA A 51 7.17 -2.10 -0.08
C ALA A 51 7.19 -1.91 1.45
N ALA A 52 6.99 -2.98 2.22
CA ALA A 52 7.02 -2.93 3.68
C ALA A 52 8.41 -2.57 4.23
N ILE A 53 9.48 -3.14 3.68
CA ILE A 53 10.87 -2.79 4.06
C ILE A 53 11.14 -1.31 3.79
N ILE A 54 10.87 -0.84 2.58
CA ILE A 54 11.13 0.55 2.19
C ILE A 54 10.31 1.52 3.05
N SER A 55 9.02 1.23 3.25
CA SER A 55 8.15 2.04 4.10
C SER A 55 8.61 2.07 5.56
N SER A 56 9.11 0.94 6.08
CA SER A 56 9.69 0.87 7.43
C SER A 56 10.95 1.71 7.55
N ILE A 57 11.87 1.62 6.60
CA ILE A 57 13.09 2.45 6.56
C ILE A 57 12.71 3.94 6.55
N MET A 58 11.74 4.33 5.71
CA MET A 58 11.25 5.72 5.66
C MET A 58 10.66 6.17 6.99
N ASN A 59 9.85 5.34 7.66
CA ASN A 59 9.32 5.69 8.96
C ASN A 59 10.43 5.87 10.01
N TYR A 60 11.41 4.97 10.08
CA TYR A 60 12.51 5.07 11.05
C TYR A 60 13.42 6.27 10.80
N THR A 61 13.64 6.64 9.54
CA THR A 61 14.54 7.75 9.19
C THR A 61 13.84 9.10 9.15
N SER A 62 12.65 9.17 8.54
CA SER A 62 11.98 10.44 8.28
C SER A 62 11.20 10.97 9.48
N VAL A 63 10.57 10.10 10.28
CA VAL A 63 9.76 10.54 11.42
C VAL A 63 10.55 11.39 12.42
N PRO A 64 11.76 10.99 12.91
CA PRO A 64 12.53 11.80 13.84
C PRO A 64 13.04 13.11 13.22
N VAL A 65 13.38 13.11 11.92
CA VAL A 65 13.82 14.31 11.21
C VAL A 65 12.67 15.31 11.11
N ILE A 66 11.52 14.87 10.62
CA ILE A 66 10.32 15.71 10.47
C ILE A 66 9.88 16.28 11.81
N ALA A 67 9.90 15.46 12.87
CA ALA A 67 9.54 15.91 14.21
C ALA A 67 10.41 17.08 14.72
N LYS A 68 11.70 17.14 14.30
CA LYS A 68 12.63 18.22 14.65
C LYS A 68 12.41 19.48 13.82
N ILE A 69 12.10 19.34 12.53
CA ILE A 69 12.05 20.46 11.58
C ILE A 69 10.63 21.00 11.34
N LYS A 70 9.59 20.35 11.86
CA LYS A 70 8.17 20.71 11.59
C LYS A 70 7.80 22.16 11.93
N ASN A 71 8.57 22.82 12.79
CA ASN A 71 8.36 24.21 13.19
C ASN A 71 9.20 25.21 12.35
N ASP A 72 10.02 24.72 11.41
CA ASP A 72 10.81 25.53 10.47
C ASP A 72 10.25 25.28 9.06
N PRO A 73 9.40 26.18 8.53
CA PRO A 73 8.70 25.97 7.27
C PRO A 73 9.64 25.71 6.09
N ASP A 74 10.76 26.44 5.99
CA ASP A 74 11.69 26.35 4.87
C ASP A 74 12.42 25.00 4.84
N ARG A 75 12.85 24.52 6.00
CA ARG A 75 13.51 23.21 6.12
C ARG A 75 12.51 22.08 5.94
N PHE A 76 11.30 22.23 6.47
CA PHE A 76 10.24 21.24 6.33
C PHE A 76 9.88 21.06 4.86
N GLU A 77 9.60 22.14 4.12
CA GLU A 77 9.25 22.06 2.70
C GLU A 77 10.37 21.44 1.87
N LYS A 78 11.61 21.86 2.07
CA LYS A 78 12.77 21.27 1.36
C LYS A 78 12.91 19.78 1.61
N TYR A 79 12.72 19.35 2.86
CA TYR A 79 12.81 17.93 3.21
C TYR A 79 11.68 17.10 2.57
N ILE A 80 10.43 17.61 2.66
CA ILE A 80 9.27 16.94 2.06
C ILE A 80 9.44 16.80 0.54
N ASN A 81 9.85 17.87 -0.13
CA ASN A 81 10.09 17.85 -1.57
C ASN A 81 11.20 16.85 -1.96
N SER A 82 12.30 16.79 -1.18
CA SER A 82 13.35 15.79 -1.39
C SER A 82 12.87 14.36 -1.16
N LEU A 83 12.05 14.12 -0.15
CA LEU A 83 11.48 12.81 0.14
C LEU A 83 10.52 12.36 -0.97
N ILE A 84 9.63 13.25 -1.41
CA ILE A 84 8.71 12.98 -2.51
C ILE A 84 9.48 12.71 -3.80
N LEU A 85 10.50 13.51 -4.11
CA LEU A 85 11.36 13.29 -5.29
C LEU A 85 12.03 11.91 -5.23
N PHE A 86 12.63 11.56 -4.09
CA PHE A 86 13.27 10.25 -3.89
C PHE A 86 12.29 9.09 -4.13
N VAL A 87 11.10 9.17 -3.54
CA VAL A 87 10.06 8.15 -3.70
C VAL A 87 9.56 8.06 -5.13
N THR A 88 9.41 9.20 -5.80
CA THR A 88 9.01 9.25 -7.21
C THR A 88 10.05 8.59 -8.11
N LEU A 89 11.33 8.89 -7.89
CA LEU A 89 12.43 8.25 -8.64
C LEU A 89 12.49 6.75 -8.38
N LEU A 90 12.26 6.32 -7.14
CA LEU A 90 12.22 4.90 -6.78
C LEU A 90 11.02 4.19 -7.42
N ALA A 91 9.85 4.82 -7.43
CA ALA A 91 8.67 4.28 -8.10
C ALA A 91 8.88 4.16 -9.61
N ILE A 92 9.47 5.17 -10.25
CA ILE A 92 9.84 5.12 -11.67
C ILE A 92 10.84 4.00 -11.93
N PHE A 93 11.85 3.84 -11.08
CA PHE A 93 12.82 2.74 -11.19
C PHE A 93 12.15 1.37 -11.16
N ILE A 94 11.22 1.15 -10.21
CA ILE A 94 10.44 -0.09 -10.13
C ILE A 94 9.62 -0.30 -11.42
N LEU A 95 8.96 0.75 -11.93
CA LEU A 95 8.15 0.67 -13.14
C LEU A 95 8.99 0.37 -14.39
N VAL A 96 10.20 0.91 -14.49
CA VAL A 96 11.13 0.59 -15.58
C VAL A 96 11.63 -0.84 -15.49
N MET A 97 11.90 -1.32 -14.29
CA MET A 97 12.40 -2.68 -14.04
C MET A 97 11.31 -3.75 -13.92
N ILE A 98 10.05 -3.39 -14.13
CA ILE A 98 8.90 -4.27 -13.86
C ILE A 98 8.95 -5.61 -14.61
N GLY A 99 9.43 -5.59 -15.85
CA GLY A 99 9.61 -6.80 -16.66
C GLY A 99 10.61 -7.76 -16.02
N TYR A 100 11.79 -7.26 -15.69
CA TYR A 100 12.85 -8.06 -15.05
C TYR A 100 12.46 -8.56 -13.66
N LEU A 101 11.78 -7.72 -12.87
CA LEU A 101 11.31 -8.10 -11.53
C LEU A 101 10.25 -9.19 -11.61
N ALA A 102 9.34 -9.09 -12.57
CA ALA A 102 8.30 -10.10 -12.77
C ALA A 102 8.90 -11.44 -13.26
N GLU A 103 9.84 -11.40 -14.21
CA GLU A 103 10.54 -12.59 -14.68
C GLU A 103 11.34 -13.26 -13.55
N ALA A 104 12.10 -12.46 -12.77
CA ALA A 104 12.86 -12.98 -11.63
C ALA A 104 11.96 -13.65 -10.58
N GLN A 105 10.77 -13.09 -10.33
CA GLN A 105 9.81 -13.68 -9.41
C GLN A 105 9.20 -14.96 -9.98
N GLN A 106 8.93 -15.01 -11.28
CA GLN A 106 8.41 -16.21 -11.95
C GLN A 106 9.38 -17.40 -11.86
N LEU A 107 10.69 -17.16 -11.92
CA LEU A 107 11.71 -18.22 -11.78
C LEU A 107 11.67 -18.96 -10.43
N LEU A 108 10.98 -18.41 -9.45
CA LEU A 108 10.82 -19.01 -8.12
C LEU A 108 9.63 -19.99 -8.04
N ILE A 109 8.88 -20.16 -9.14
CA ILE A 109 7.69 -21.02 -9.20
C ILE A 109 7.92 -22.24 -10.08
N ASP A 110 7.34 -23.36 -9.63
CA ASP A 110 7.11 -24.53 -10.48
C ASP A 110 5.79 -24.32 -11.24
N TYR A 111 5.88 -24.16 -12.56
CA TYR A 111 4.78 -23.83 -13.48
C TYR A 111 3.61 -24.84 -13.49
N SER A 112 3.77 -26.02 -12.88
CA SER A 112 2.75 -27.06 -12.86
C SER A 112 1.49 -26.71 -12.06
N TYR A 113 1.53 -25.66 -11.25
CA TYR A 113 0.48 -25.31 -10.27
C TYR A 113 -0.09 -23.89 -10.41
N VAL A 114 0.18 -23.17 -11.51
CA VAL A 114 -0.12 -21.76 -11.60
C VAL A 114 -0.87 -21.38 -12.87
N ASP A 115 -1.69 -20.31 -12.78
CA ASP A 115 -2.42 -19.73 -13.91
C ASP A 115 -1.46 -19.26 -15.03
N ASN A 116 -1.83 -19.50 -16.28
CA ASN A 116 -1.09 -19.09 -17.47
C ASN A 116 -0.82 -17.57 -17.54
N ASN A 117 -1.61 -16.77 -16.83
CA ASN A 117 -1.49 -15.30 -16.79
C ASN A 117 -0.66 -14.74 -15.62
N ILE A 118 0.03 -15.61 -14.86
CA ILE A 118 0.75 -15.17 -13.65
C ILE A 118 1.74 -14.05 -13.90
N GLY A 119 2.40 -14.03 -15.05
CA GLY A 119 3.36 -12.97 -15.38
C GLY A 119 2.75 -11.58 -15.42
N GLU A 120 1.52 -11.45 -15.93
CA GLU A 120 0.82 -10.18 -15.94
C GLU A 120 0.33 -9.80 -14.55
N ILE A 121 -0.15 -10.77 -13.78
CA ILE A 121 -0.58 -10.56 -12.40
C ILE A 121 0.58 -10.05 -11.54
N ILE A 122 1.77 -10.64 -11.68
CA ILE A 122 2.99 -10.20 -10.98
C ILE A 122 3.38 -8.77 -11.40
N LYS A 123 3.30 -8.42 -12.70
CA LYS A 123 3.56 -7.04 -13.15
C LYS A 123 2.63 -6.03 -12.46
N ILE A 124 1.34 -6.34 -12.38
CA ILE A 124 0.36 -5.50 -11.69
C ILE A 124 0.69 -5.41 -10.19
N ALA A 125 1.11 -6.50 -9.56
CA ALA A 125 1.53 -6.50 -8.15
C ALA A 125 2.76 -5.59 -7.90
N TRP A 126 3.70 -5.48 -8.83
CA TRP A 126 4.82 -4.54 -8.74
C TRP A 126 4.38 -3.08 -8.92
N ILE A 127 3.32 -2.80 -9.71
CA ILE A 127 2.71 -1.46 -9.75
C ILE A 127 2.07 -1.12 -8.38
N VAL A 128 1.38 -2.08 -7.77
CA VAL A 128 0.85 -1.93 -6.40
C VAL A 128 1.98 -1.63 -5.42
N CYS A 129 3.12 -2.32 -5.51
CA CYS A 129 4.31 -2.04 -4.70
C CYS A 129 4.78 -0.58 -4.82
N ALA A 130 4.90 -0.06 -6.04
CA ALA A 130 5.32 1.33 -6.26
C ALA A 130 4.35 2.33 -5.60
N LEU A 131 3.04 2.10 -5.72
CA LEU A 131 2.02 2.93 -5.06
C LEU A 131 2.07 2.81 -3.53
N GLN A 132 2.31 1.60 -2.99
CA GLN A 132 2.45 1.39 -1.54
C GLN A 132 3.67 2.10 -0.96
N ILE A 133 4.79 2.14 -1.67
CA ILE A 133 5.97 2.90 -1.27
C ILE A 133 5.64 4.39 -1.18
N PHE A 134 4.90 4.92 -2.16
CA PHE A 134 4.45 6.31 -2.13
C PHE A 134 3.52 6.59 -0.93
N GLN A 135 2.54 5.73 -0.69
CA GLN A 135 1.67 5.80 0.49
C GLN A 135 2.48 5.74 1.78
N GLY A 136 3.50 4.85 1.87
CA GLY A 136 4.39 4.73 3.02
C GLY A 136 5.15 6.02 3.34
N ALA A 137 5.59 6.76 2.31
CA ALA A 137 6.19 8.09 2.48
C ALA A 137 5.21 9.09 3.09
N LEU A 138 3.98 9.15 2.59
CA LEU A 138 2.94 10.02 3.15
C LEU A 138 2.62 9.68 4.61
N ILE A 139 2.53 8.38 4.92
CA ILE A 139 2.35 7.89 6.29
C ILE A 139 3.49 8.36 7.19
N SER A 140 4.74 8.26 6.73
CA SER A 140 5.91 8.72 7.51
C SER A 140 5.89 10.23 7.76
N ILE A 141 5.42 11.03 6.77
CA ILE A 141 5.24 12.48 6.92
C ILE A 141 4.21 12.77 8.00
N PHE A 142 3.02 12.16 7.95
CA PHE A 142 1.98 12.37 8.96
C PHE A 142 2.41 11.92 10.36
N ASN A 143 3.14 10.81 10.46
CA ASN A 143 3.69 10.35 11.73
C ASN A 143 4.72 11.33 12.30
N GLY A 144 5.62 11.88 11.47
CA GLY A 144 6.58 12.90 11.87
C GLY A 144 5.93 14.20 12.29
N MET A 145 4.82 14.58 11.66
CA MET A 145 3.98 15.73 12.07
C MET A 145 3.14 15.46 13.32
N GLN A 146 3.18 14.23 13.88
CA GLN A 146 2.33 13.79 14.99
C GLN A 146 0.82 13.80 14.64
N ARG A 147 0.49 13.71 13.36
CA ARG A 147 -0.88 13.63 12.83
C ARG A 147 -1.30 12.19 12.54
N HIS A 148 -1.10 11.27 13.49
CA HIS A 148 -1.30 9.82 13.33
C HIS A 148 -2.67 9.41 12.80
N LYS A 149 -3.74 10.18 13.11
CA LYS A 149 -5.08 9.91 12.59
C LYS A 149 -5.13 9.89 11.06
N TYR A 150 -4.42 10.78 10.39
CA TYR A 150 -4.38 10.82 8.93
C TYR A 150 -3.58 9.65 8.36
N ALA A 151 -2.47 9.28 9.01
CA ALA A 151 -1.70 8.09 8.62
C ALA A 151 -2.57 6.82 8.60
N ILE A 152 -3.39 6.61 9.64
CA ILE A 152 -4.29 5.45 9.73
C ILE A 152 -5.40 5.51 8.68
N ILE A 153 -5.99 6.69 8.45
CA ILE A 153 -7.03 6.89 7.42
C ILE A 153 -6.48 6.54 6.04
N LEU A 154 -5.25 6.93 5.71
CA LEU A 154 -4.66 6.59 4.42
C LEU A 154 -4.55 5.08 4.19
N VAL A 155 -4.18 4.32 5.22
CA VAL A 155 -4.13 2.85 5.13
C VAL A 155 -5.52 2.26 4.88
N SER A 156 -6.58 2.82 5.46
CA SER A 156 -7.94 2.32 5.29
C SER A 156 -8.43 2.36 3.85
N PHE A 157 -7.99 3.33 3.04
CA PHE A 157 -8.42 3.47 1.64
C PHE A 157 -8.05 2.28 0.78
N GLN A 158 -6.87 1.70 0.97
CA GLN A 158 -6.47 0.48 0.26
C GLN A 158 -7.43 -0.67 0.56
N SER A 159 -7.73 -0.89 1.82
CA SER A 159 -8.66 -1.95 2.26
C SER A 159 -10.07 -1.72 1.73
N ILE A 160 -10.56 -0.48 1.75
CA ILE A 160 -11.86 -0.11 1.20
C ILE A 160 -11.93 -0.39 -0.30
N GLY A 161 -10.89 -0.04 -1.06
CA GLY A 161 -10.81 -0.31 -2.49
C GLY A 161 -10.96 -1.80 -2.82
N VAL A 162 -10.26 -2.66 -2.09
CA VAL A 162 -10.37 -4.12 -2.22
C VAL A 162 -11.77 -4.61 -1.89
N ILE A 163 -12.34 -4.17 -0.75
CA ILE A 163 -13.68 -4.60 -0.31
C ILE A 163 -14.74 -4.19 -1.33
N LEU A 164 -14.68 -2.98 -1.87
CA LEU A 164 -15.61 -2.52 -2.89
C LEU A 164 -15.58 -3.43 -4.12
N ILE A 165 -14.39 -3.74 -4.64
CA ILE A 165 -14.26 -4.65 -5.78
C ILE A 165 -14.83 -6.04 -5.44
N LEU A 166 -14.48 -6.61 -4.29
CA LEU A 166 -14.96 -7.95 -3.90
C LEU A 166 -16.48 -8.02 -3.73
N ILE A 167 -17.13 -6.92 -3.32
CA ILE A 167 -18.59 -6.86 -3.18
C ILE A 167 -19.27 -6.65 -4.53
N PHE A 168 -18.79 -5.69 -5.33
CA PHE A 168 -19.46 -5.32 -6.58
C PHE A 168 -19.22 -6.32 -7.72
N SER A 169 -18.09 -7.03 -7.70
CA SER A 169 -17.71 -7.99 -8.76
C SER A 169 -18.04 -9.44 -8.39
N TYR A 170 -18.95 -9.68 -7.45
CA TYR A 170 -19.24 -11.00 -6.86
C TYR A 170 -19.40 -12.15 -7.87
N GLN A 171 -19.90 -11.87 -9.09
CA GLN A 171 -20.10 -12.88 -10.13
C GLN A 171 -18.89 -13.09 -11.07
N PHE A 172 -17.94 -12.14 -11.07
CA PHE A 172 -16.80 -12.11 -12.00
C PHE A 172 -15.49 -11.75 -11.31
N VAL A 173 -15.36 -12.11 -10.03
CA VAL A 173 -14.15 -11.80 -9.27
C VAL A 173 -12.96 -12.54 -9.86
N SER A 174 -11.94 -11.81 -10.26
CA SER A 174 -10.63 -12.35 -10.66
C SER A 174 -9.52 -11.71 -9.82
N VAL A 175 -8.38 -12.38 -9.73
CA VAL A 175 -7.19 -11.87 -9.03
C VAL A 175 -6.81 -10.47 -9.54
N ILE A 176 -6.88 -10.26 -10.84
CA ILE A 176 -6.59 -8.97 -11.48
C ILE A 176 -7.52 -7.87 -10.96
N LEU A 177 -8.82 -8.14 -10.83
CA LEU A 177 -9.78 -7.16 -10.30
C LEU A 177 -9.49 -6.79 -8.84
N VAL A 178 -9.08 -7.76 -8.02
CA VAL A 178 -8.68 -7.49 -6.62
C VAL A 178 -7.46 -6.54 -6.57
N LEU A 179 -6.46 -6.78 -7.42
CA LEU A 179 -5.30 -5.90 -7.53
C LEU A 179 -5.67 -4.50 -8.02
N PHE A 180 -6.61 -4.38 -8.97
CA PHE A 180 -7.16 -3.08 -9.37
C PHE A 180 -7.87 -2.37 -8.21
N GLY A 181 -8.60 -3.09 -7.35
CA GLY A 181 -9.18 -2.54 -6.12
C GLY A 181 -8.11 -1.96 -5.19
N MET A 182 -6.99 -2.67 -5.02
CA MET A 182 -5.85 -2.18 -4.24
C MET A 182 -5.28 -0.90 -4.87
N MET A 183 -5.06 -0.89 -6.18
CA MET A 183 -4.53 0.28 -6.90
C MET A 183 -5.44 1.50 -6.77
N LEU A 184 -6.75 1.34 -6.93
CA LEU A 184 -7.72 2.42 -6.76
C LEU A 184 -7.69 2.97 -5.32
N GLY A 185 -7.72 2.09 -4.32
CA GLY A 185 -7.63 2.51 -2.92
C GLY A 185 -6.33 3.26 -2.61
N LEU A 186 -5.19 2.79 -3.12
CA LEU A 186 -3.89 3.44 -2.98
C LEU A 186 -3.87 4.80 -3.69
N PHE A 187 -4.40 4.89 -4.89
CA PHE A 187 -4.48 6.14 -5.64
C PHE A 187 -5.28 7.21 -4.88
N PHE A 188 -6.48 6.87 -4.39
CA PHE A 188 -7.27 7.79 -3.57
C PHE A 188 -6.56 8.17 -2.26
N SER A 189 -5.88 7.23 -1.62
CA SER A 189 -5.04 7.48 -0.45
C SER A 189 -3.95 8.51 -0.74
N ILE A 190 -3.24 8.38 -1.86
CA ILE A 190 -2.16 9.28 -2.26
C ILE A 190 -2.72 10.68 -2.55
N VAL A 191 -3.79 10.78 -3.34
CA VAL A 191 -4.43 12.06 -3.67
C VAL A 191 -4.90 12.78 -2.39
N LEU A 192 -5.55 12.07 -1.48
CA LEU A 192 -5.98 12.63 -0.21
C LEU A 192 -4.80 13.06 0.65
N GLY A 193 -3.75 12.24 0.74
CA GLY A 193 -2.55 12.54 1.51
C GLY A 193 -1.86 13.81 1.03
N VAL A 194 -1.65 13.95 -0.27
CA VAL A 194 -1.07 15.14 -0.88
C VAL A 194 -1.95 16.38 -0.65
N TYR A 195 -3.27 16.23 -0.80
CA TYR A 195 -4.21 17.33 -0.55
C TYR A 195 -4.15 17.83 0.91
N ILE A 196 -4.04 16.92 1.88
CA ILE A 196 -3.96 17.27 3.31
C ILE A 196 -2.62 17.96 3.65
N ILE A 197 -1.51 17.58 3.00
CA ILE A 197 -0.19 18.19 3.22
C ILE A 197 -0.17 19.63 2.69
N ASN A 198 -0.84 19.89 1.56
CA ASN A 198 -0.87 21.23 0.94
C ASN A 198 -1.85 22.22 1.61
N ARG A 199 -2.59 21.76 2.64
CA ARG A 199 -3.45 22.62 3.51
C ARG A 199 -2.80 22.94 4.85
#